data_c174052ffa814417bb83c2d7738e102c
#
_entry.id   c174052ffa814417bb83c2d7738e102c
#
_cell.length_a   1.000
_cell.length_b   1.000
_cell.length_c   1.000
_cell.angle_alpha   90.00
_cell.angle_beta   90.00
_cell.angle_gamma   90.00
#
_symmetry.space_group_name_H-M   'P 1'
#
loop_
_entity.id
_entity.type
_entity.pdbx_description
1 polymer ?
#
loop_
_entity_poly.entity_id
_entity_poly.type
_entity_poly.pdbx_seq_one_letter_code
_entity_poly.pdbx_strand_id
1 'polypeptide(L)'
;AFDLMMQRTTTRKVHGGLLESKQLIQGFIADSYIDIQTARLMTIHCAEVMDSEGDPRVDISAIKIYVPAAMHRVVDRAIQVYGWKGVSADLPLFGMYQGARTLRLADGPDEVHRILIAKQVLKKYREGLSWDFGI
;
A
#
# COMPACT_ATOMS: atom_id res chain seq x y z
N ALA A 1 3.80 0.47 -11.19
CA ALA A 1 5.09 0.65 -10.50
C ALA A 1 5.81 -0.70 -10.34
N PHE A 2 5.14 -1.71 -9.81
CA PHE A 2 5.74 -3.05 -9.61
C PHE A 2 6.26 -3.65 -10.92
N ASP A 3 5.46 -3.63 -11.99
CA ASP A 3 5.88 -4.16 -13.30
C ASP A 3 7.08 -3.42 -13.88
N LEU A 4 7.12 -2.09 -13.73
CA LEU A 4 8.30 -1.30 -14.13
C LEU A 4 9.54 -1.71 -13.32
N MET A 5 9.40 -1.90 -12.01
CA MET A 5 10.48 -2.40 -11.15
C MET A 5 10.97 -3.77 -11.62
N MET A 6 10.07 -4.71 -11.92
CA MET A 6 10.40 -6.05 -12.42
C MET A 6 11.14 -5.99 -13.77
N GLN A 7 10.63 -5.23 -14.73
CA GLN A 7 11.30 -5.03 -16.03
C GLN A 7 12.72 -4.48 -15.86
N ARG A 8 12.91 -3.54 -14.93
CA ARG A 8 14.23 -2.97 -14.66
C ARG A 8 15.18 -3.98 -14.03
N THR A 9 14.71 -4.75 -13.06
CA THR A 9 15.55 -5.70 -12.32
C THR A 9 16.03 -6.86 -13.19
N THR A 10 15.20 -7.33 -14.11
CA THR A 10 15.51 -8.45 -15.02
C THR A 10 16.35 -8.06 -16.22
N THR A 11 16.51 -6.76 -16.52
CA THR A 11 17.23 -6.29 -17.70
C THR A 11 18.50 -5.51 -17.39
N ARG A 12 18.57 -4.83 -16.23
CA ARG A 12 19.70 -3.97 -15.88
C ARG A 12 20.87 -4.76 -15.30
N LYS A 13 22.02 -4.65 -15.94
CA LYS A 13 23.30 -5.18 -15.40
C LYS A 13 24.04 -4.10 -14.61
N VAL A 14 24.52 -4.45 -13.41
CA VAL A 14 25.37 -3.62 -12.55
C VAL A 14 26.36 -4.52 -11.79
N HIS A 15 27.58 -4.07 -11.62
CA HIS A 15 28.60 -4.79 -10.83
C HIS A 15 28.64 -6.29 -11.14
N GLY A 16 28.79 -6.64 -12.42
CA GLY A 16 29.00 -8.02 -12.88
C GLY A 16 27.78 -8.92 -12.94
N GLY A 17 26.55 -8.43 -12.72
CA GLY A 17 25.33 -9.23 -12.79
C GLY A 17 24.06 -8.42 -13.00
N LEU A 18 22.93 -9.10 -13.17
CA LEU A 18 21.62 -8.47 -13.20
C LEU A 18 21.22 -7.95 -11.82
N LEU A 19 20.39 -6.89 -11.79
CA LEU A 19 19.88 -6.34 -10.53
C LEU A 19 19.11 -7.40 -9.72
N GLU A 20 18.38 -8.28 -10.35
CA GLU A 20 17.62 -9.36 -9.71
C GLU A 20 18.48 -10.30 -8.83
N SER A 21 19.79 -10.39 -9.09
CA SER A 21 20.71 -11.21 -8.31
C SER A 21 21.14 -10.56 -6.98
N LYS A 22 20.75 -9.31 -6.73
CA LYS A 22 21.13 -8.57 -5.53
C LYS A 22 20.08 -8.75 -4.44
N GLN A 23 20.51 -9.20 -3.24
CA GLN A 23 19.60 -9.48 -2.12
C GLN A 23 18.72 -8.30 -1.72
N LEU A 24 19.25 -7.07 -1.73
CA LEU A 24 18.46 -5.87 -1.44
C LEU A 24 17.30 -5.70 -2.43
N ILE A 25 17.54 -5.97 -3.71
CA ILE A 25 16.51 -5.90 -4.75
C ILE A 25 15.47 -6.99 -4.57
N GLN A 26 15.91 -8.21 -4.22
CA GLN A 26 14.99 -9.31 -3.90
C GLN A 26 14.10 -8.96 -2.70
N GLY A 27 14.65 -8.29 -1.67
CA GLY A 27 13.89 -7.75 -0.55
C GLY A 27 12.83 -6.73 -1.00
N PHE A 28 13.18 -5.79 -1.88
CA PHE A 28 12.21 -4.82 -2.43
C PHE A 28 11.07 -5.50 -3.20
N ILE A 29 11.38 -6.56 -3.94
CA ILE A 29 10.37 -7.33 -4.68
C ILE A 29 9.42 -8.04 -3.71
N ALA A 30 9.97 -8.76 -2.73
CA ALA A 30 9.19 -9.50 -1.73
C ALA A 30 8.29 -8.58 -0.91
N ASP A 31 8.84 -7.48 -0.38
CA ASP A 31 8.09 -6.48 0.38
C ASP A 31 6.98 -5.83 -0.45
N SER A 32 7.25 -5.55 -1.73
CA SER A 32 6.26 -4.95 -2.62
C SER A 32 5.13 -5.92 -2.94
N TYR A 33 5.44 -7.21 -3.13
CA TYR A 33 4.43 -8.25 -3.27
C TYR A 33 3.51 -8.34 -2.06
N ILE A 34 4.09 -8.34 -0.85
CA ILE A 34 3.35 -8.38 0.42
C ILE A 34 2.46 -7.16 0.56
N ASP A 35 3.00 -5.95 0.31
CA ASP A 35 2.22 -4.70 0.36
C ASP A 35 1.02 -4.73 -0.59
N ILE A 36 1.21 -5.18 -1.83
CA ILE A 36 0.15 -5.24 -2.85
C ILE A 36 -0.91 -6.28 -2.46
N GLN A 37 -0.49 -7.48 -2.05
CA GLN A 37 -1.44 -8.53 -1.67
C GLN A 37 -2.25 -8.16 -0.44
N THR A 38 -1.63 -7.58 0.58
CA THR A 38 -2.33 -7.12 1.77
C THR A 38 -3.35 -6.03 1.42
N ALA A 39 -2.94 -5.01 0.65
CA ALA A 39 -3.83 -3.94 0.21
C ALA A 39 -5.03 -4.48 -0.59
N ARG A 40 -4.78 -5.44 -1.49
CA ARG A 40 -5.81 -6.08 -2.29
C ARG A 40 -6.80 -6.87 -1.43
N LEU A 41 -6.33 -7.70 -0.52
CA LEU A 41 -7.18 -8.51 0.36
C LEU A 41 -8.03 -7.64 1.28
N MET A 42 -7.46 -6.59 1.88
CA MET A 42 -8.22 -5.64 2.69
C MET A 42 -9.31 -4.94 1.88
N THR A 43 -9.04 -4.59 0.62
CA THR A 43 -10.02 -3.93 -0.24
C THR A 43 -11.16 -4.87 -0.63
N ILE A 44 -10.85 -6.13 -0.95
CA ILE A 44 -11.87 -7.15 -1.25
C ILE A 44 -12.74 -7.40 -0.02
N HIS A 45 -12.14 -7.61 1.15
CA HIS A 45 -12.89 -7.77 2.40
C HIS A 45 -13.83 -6.59 2.67
N CYS A 46 -13.36 -5.36 2.51
CA CYS A 46 -14.20 -4.17 2.67
C CYS A 46 -15.41 -4.18 1.70
N ALA A 47 -15.19 -4.58 0.45
CA ALA A 47 -16.27 -4.70 -0.54
C ALA A 47 -17.29 -5.79 -0.13
N GLU A 48 -16.83 -6.95 0.34
CA GLU A 48 -17.71 -8.03 0.83
C GLU A 48 -18.55 -7.58 2.04
N VAL A 49 -17.95 -6.82 2.97
CA VAL A 49 -18.70 -6.23 4.11
C VAL A 49 -19.76 -5.26 3.61
N MET A 50 -19.47 -4.44 2.62
CA MET A 50 -20.43 -3.51 2.02
C MET A 50 -21.60 -4.26 1.34
N ASP A 51 -21.31 -5.34 0.62
CA ASP A 51 -22.31 -6.15 -0.10
C ASP A 51 -23.20 -6.96 0.86
N SER A 52 -22.71 -7.28 2.07
CA SER A 52 -23.45 -8.02 3.10
C SER A 52 -24.36 -7.17 4.01
N GLU A 53 -24.59 -5.90 3.67
CA GLU A 53 -25.31 -4.92 4.51
C GLU A 53 -24.64 -4.68 5.89
N GLY A 54 -23.36 -5.03 6.04
CA GLY A 54 -22.57 -4.76 7.23
C GLY A 54 -22.24 -3.26 7.41
N ASP A 55 -21.60 -2.90 8.52
CA ASP A 55 -21.10 -1.54 8.74
C ASP A 55 -19.65 -1.41 8.29
N PRO A 56 -19.35 -0.94 7.08
CA PRO A 56 -18.01 -0.95 6.50
C PRO A 56 -17.14 0.24 6.95
N ARG A 57 -17.61 1.09 7.86
CA ARG A 57 -16.92 2.36 8.22
C ARG A 57 -15.50 2.15 8.71
N VAL A 58 -15.26 1.08 9.48
CA VAL A 58 -13.92 0.75 9.99
C VAL A 58 -13.05 0.21 8.87
N ASP A 59 -13.58 -0.67 8.03
CA ASP A 59 -12.87 -1.26 6.90
C ASP A 59 -12.50 -0.21 5.85
N ILE A 60 -13.45 0.68 5.49
CA ILE A 60 -13.19 1.84 4.62
C ILE A 60 -12.06 2.70 5.19
N SER A 61 -12.11 2.99 6.49
CA SER A 61 -11.06 3.79 7.14
C SER A 61 -9.71 3.06 7.16
N ALA A 62 -9.71 1.75 7.35
CA ALA A 62 -8.49 0.94 7.35
C ALA A 62 -7.83 0.89 5.97
N ILE A 63 -8.60 0.63 4.90
CA ILE A 63 -8.06 0.64 3.52
C ILE A 63 -7.61 2.04 3.10
N LYS A 64 -8.31 3.10 3.53
CA LYS A 64 -7.95 4.49 3.24
C LYS A 64 -6.59 4.88 3.83
N ILE A 65 -6.20 4.30 4.95
CA ILE A 65 -4.87 4.47 5.55
C ILE A 65 -3.85 3.57 4.87
N TYR A 66 -4.16 2.27 4.78
CA TYR A 66 -3.18 1.25 4.41
C TYR A 66 -2.83 1.29 2.92
N VAL A 67 -3.84 1.35 2.03
CA VAL A 67 -3.64 1.22 0.58
C VAL A 67 -2.77 2.34 0.01
N PRO A 68 -3.01 3.63 0.30
CA PRO A 68 -2.12 4.69 -0.18
C PRO A 68 -0.70 4.60 0.40
N ALA A 69 -0.56 4.17 1.64
CA ALA A 69 0.75 3.97 2.26
C ALA A 69 1.51 2.81 1.62
N ALA A 70 0.84 1.69 1.31
CA ALA A 70 1.41 0.57 0.57
C ALA A 70 1.81 0.97 -0.85
N MET A 71 0.92 1.68 -1.57
CA MET A 71 1.24 2.23 -2.89
C MET A 71 2.49 3.11 -2.84
N HIS A 72 2.60 3.98 -1.85
CA HIS A 72 3.75 4.88 -1.68
C HIS A 72 5.06 4.10 -1.51
N ARG A 73 5.06 3.06 -0.66
CA ARG A 73 6.25 2.19 -0.47
C ARG A 73 6.64 1.43 -1.73
N VAL A 74 5.68 0.89 -2.46
CA VAL A 74 5.94 0.16 -3.71
C VAL A 74 6.52 1.08 -4.79
N VAL A 75 5.96 2.29 -4.92
CA VAL A 75 6.47 3.29 -5.88
C VAL A 75 7.85 3.78 -5.48
N ASP A 76 8.10 4.02 -4.19
CA ASP A 76 9.40 4.43 -3.67
C ASP A 76 10.50 3.41 -4.00
N ARG A 77 10.24 2.12 -3.76
CA ARG A 77 11.17 1.03 -4.12
C ARG A 77 11.41 0.97 -5.63
N ALA A 78 10.37 1.17 -6.45
CA ALA A 78 10.52 1.21 -7.90
C ALA A 78 11.40 2.39 -8.35
N ILE A 79 11.21 3.58 -7.79
CA ILE A 79 12.07 4.74 -8.01
C ILE A 79 13.52 4.41 -7.63
N GLN A 80 13.73 3.81 -6.47
CA GLN A 80 15.07 3.44 -5.99
C GLN A 80 15.78 2.48 -6.96
N VAL A 81 15.06 1.50 -7.51
CA VAL A 81 15.58 0.55 -8.50
C VAL A 81 15.94 1.22 -9.83
N TYR A 82 15.20 2.24 -10.22
CA TYR A 82 15.50 3.02 -11.43
C TYR A 82 16.61 4.04 -11.23
N GLY A 83 16.86 4.48 -9.98
CA GLY A 83 17.77 5.57 -9.66
C GLY A 83 17.25 6.90 -10.22
N TRP A 84 18.15 7.78 -10.71
CA TRP A 84 17.77 9.09 -11.22
C TRP A 84 16.65 9.05 -12.27
N LYS A 85 16.62 8.03 -13.11
CA LYS A 85 15.54 7.89 -14.10
C LYS A 85 14.16 7.73 -13.46
N GLY A 86 14.07 7.19 -12.25
CA GLY A 86 12.83 7.02 -11.50
C GLY A 86 12.16 8.33 -11.09
N VAL A 87 12.92 9.42 -10.99
CA VAL A 87 12.41 10.76 -10.65
C VAL A 87 12.34 11.69 -11.89
N SER A 88 12.74 11.20 -13.06
CA SER A 88 12.62 11.95 -14.32
C SER A 88 11.20 11.88 -14.90
N ALA A 89 10.90 12.77 -15.84
CA ALA A 89 9.64 12.75 -16.57
C ALA A 89 9.52 11.61 -17.60
N ASP A 90 10.59 10.82 -17.82
CA ASP A 90 10.59 9.70 -18.77
C ASP A 90 9.74 8.51 -18.28
N LEU A 91 9.46 8.45 -16.98
CA LEU A 91 8.70 7.39 -16.34
C LEU A 91 7.56 7.98 -15.50
N PRO A 92 6.43 7.27 -15.38
CA PRO A 92 5.30 7.75 -14.58
C PRO A 92 5.55 7.66 -13.06
N LEU A 93 6.68 7.12 -12.61
CA LEU A 93 6.93 6.77 -11.21
C LEU A 93 6.86 7.98 -10.28
N PHE A 94 7.46 9.11 -10.68
CA PHE A 94 7.42 10.29 -9.82
C PHE A 94 6.02 10.89 -9.69
N GLY A 95 5.24 10.89 -10.77
CA GLY A 95 3.81 11.26 -10.71
C GLY A 95 2.99 10.31 -9.83
N MET A 96 3.25 8.99 -9.91
CA MET A 96 2.63 8.00 -9.02
C MET A 96 3.01 8.23 -7.54
N TYR A 97 4.25 8.61 -7.25
CA TYR A 97 4.72 8.93 -5.90
C TYR A 97 3.97 10.13 -5.32
N GLN A 98 3.86 11.21 -6.09
CA GLN A 98 3.09 12.40 -5.69
C GLN A 98 1.61 12.06 -5.49
N GLY A 99 1.02 11.27 -6.38
CA GLY A 99 -0.35 10.80 -6.28
C GLY A 99 -0.59 9.97 -5.01
N ALA A 100 0.28 9.00 -4.72
CA ALA A 100 0.20 8.19 -3.51
C ALA A 100 0.28 9.05 -2.23
N ARG A 101 1.13 10.10 -2.25
CA ARG A 101 1.22 11.04 -1.12
C ARG A 101 -0.05 11.88 -0.97
N THR A 102 -0.63 12.31 -2.09
CA THR A 102 -1.87 13.11 -2.11
C THR A 102 -3.04 12.31 -1.57
N LEU A 103 -3.17 11.03 -1.92
CA LEU A 103 -4.23 10.15 -1.44
C LEU A 103 -4.27 10.00 0.08
N ARG A 104 -3.17 10.23 0.79
CA ARG A 104 -3.12 10.21 2.26
C ARG A 104 -3.69 11.46 2.92
N LEU A 105 -4.03 12.47 2.12
CA LEU A 105 -4.60 13.76 2.56
C LEU A 105 -6.03 13.95 2.04
N ALA A 106 -6.31 13.50 0.81
CA ALA A 106 -7.61 13.61 0.17
C ALA A 106 -8.69 12.83 0.94
N ASP A 107 -9.93 13.31 0.90
CA ASP A 107 -11.10 12.69 1.54
C ASP A 107 -10.90 12.35 3.03
N GLY A 108 -10.18 13.19 3.73
CA GLY A 108 -9.78 13.03 5.12
C GLY A 108 -8.36 12.47 5.26
N PRO A 109 -7.50 13.14 6.02
CA PRO A 109 -6.14 12.67 6.29
C PRO A 109 -6.13 11.40 7.12
N ASP A 110 -5.02 10.65 7.06
CA ASP A 110 -4.80 9.39 7.79
C ASP A 110 -5.24 9.47 9.26
N GLU A 111 -5.02 10.62 9.92
CA GLU A 111 -5.31 10.85 11.34
C GLU A 111 -6.81 10.78 11.64
N VAL A 112 -7.65 11.32 10.78
CA VAL A 112 -9.12 11.29 10.93
C VAL A 112 -9.61 9.84 10.89
N HIS A 113 -9.12 9.04 9.97
CA HIS A 113 -9.46 7.63 9.84
C HIS A 113 -8.95 6.80 11.01
N ARG A 114 -7.75 7.07 11.54
CA ARG A 114 -7.23 6.42 12.77
C ARG A 114 -8.12 6.69 13.97
N ILE A 115 -8.56 7.93 14.15
CA ILE A 115 -9.46 8.30 15.24
C ILE A 115 -10.81 7.59 15.11
N LEU A 116 -11.35 7.47 13.88
CA LEU A 116 -12.61 6.75 13.64
C LEU A 116 -12.48 5.28 14.03
N ILE A 117 -11.46 4.58 13.54
CA ILE A 117 -11.20 3.17 13.88
C ILE A 117 -11.12 3.01 15.40
N ALA A 118 -10.27 3.80 16.06
CA ALA A 118 -10.08 3.70 17.50
C ALA A 118 -11.39 3.91 18.27
N LYS A 119 -12.20 4.91 17.90
CA LYS A 119 -13.49 5.18 18.54
C LYS A 119 -14.47 4.02 18.38
N GLN A 120 -14.56 3.40 17.19
CA GLN A 120 -15.48 2.29 16.94
C GLN A 120 -15.06 1.04 17.72
N VAL A 121 -13.77 0.71 17.70
CA VAL A 121 -13.23 -0.42 18.49
C VAL A 121 -13.49 -0.21 19.99
N LEU A 122 -13.10 0.94 20.53
CA LEU A 122 -13.29 1.24 21.94
C LEU A 122 -14.78 1.26 22.35
N LYS A 123 -15.69 1.66 21.46
CA LYS A 123 -17.13 1.62 21.72
C LYS A 123 -17.59 0.17 21.98
N LYS A 124 -17.23 -0.79 21.12
CA LYS A 124 -17.59 -2.21 21.31
C LYS A 124 -17.11 -2.75 22.67
N TYR A 125 -15.85 -2.48 23.03
CA TYR A 125 -15.30 -2.96 24.32
C TYR A 125 -15.97 -2.31 25.55
N ARG A 126 -16.40 -1.05 25.47
CA ARG A 126 -17.19 -0.41 26.54
C ARG A 126 -18.59 -1.02 26.69
N GLU A 127 -19.15 -1.58 25.62
CA GLU A 127 -20.41 -2.30 25.61
C GLU A 127 -20.26 -3.77 26.04
N GLY A 128 -19.07 -4.20 26.48
CA GLY A 128 -18.78 -5.57 26.91
C GLY A 128 -18.62 -6.55 25.74
N LEU A 129 -18.45 -6.04 24.52
CA LEU A 129 -18.26 -6.84 23.30
C LEU A 129 -16.78 -6.86 22.92
N SER A 130 -16.35 -7.93 22.23
CA SER A 130 -15.05 -7.99 21.56
C SER A 130 -15.15 -7.48 20.11
N TRP A 131 -14.00 -7.12 19.53
CA TRP A 131 -13.92 -6.87 18.09
C TRP A 131 -13.85 -8.20 17.35
N ASP A 132 -14.73 -8.38 16.40
CA ASP A 132 -14.72 -9.51 15.49
C ASP A 132 -13.86 -9.15 14.26
N PHE A 133 -12.81 -9.91 14.01
CA PHE A 133 -11.94 -9.75 12.84
C PHE A 133 -12.38 -10.65 11.67
N GLY A 134 -13.55 -11.29 11.75
CA GLY A 134 -14.06 -12.20 10.71
C GLY A 134 -13.34 -13.55 10.70
N ILE A 135 -12.87 -14.03 11.88
CA ILE A 135 -12.17 -15.31 12.04
C ILE A 135 -13.14 -16.33 12.65
#